data_28d642158cdd76811a95aaae5ada2698
#
_entry.id   28d642158cdd76811a95aaae5ada2698
#
_cell.length_a   1.000
_cell.length_b   1.000
_cell.length_c   1.000
_cell.angle_alpha   90.00
_cell.angle_beta   90.00
_cell.angle_gamma   90.00
#
_symmetry.space_group_name_H-M   'P 1'
#
loop_
_entity.id
_entity.type
_entity.pdbx_description
1 polymer ?
#
loop_
_entity_poly.entity_id
_entity_poly.type
_entity_poly.pdbx_seq_one_letter_code
_entity_poly.pdbx_strand_id
1 'polypeptide(L)'
;MINNIINHTKNIVEHKKWVFHYACKAGIPIQGLTHDLSKFSPTEFIEAIQYYKEGISPLKENKRVNGYSLAKLHHCHHNKHHYEYWQDEFDKGGKPLIMPFNYALELICDYLAAGRIYFKDDFSYKVEYKWFLEHKYNNKSIAMHPLILEFLKEMFSLMAEYNSSKILTDHHFVKRLYTSIVNNIGEQ
;
A
#
# COMPACT_ATOMS: atom_id res chain seq x y z
N MET A 1 10.36 6.57 -25.50
CA MET A 1 8.91 6.36 -25.23
C MET A 1 8.52 4.88 -25.22
N ILE A 2 8.75 4.10 -26.29
CA ILE A 2 8.38 2.65 -26.34
C ILE A 2 8.99 1.87 -25.17
N ASN A 3 10.28 2.05 -24.87
CA ASN A 3 10.93 1.38 -23.74
C ASN A 3 10.29 1.72 -22.40
N ASN A 4 9.82 2.97 -22.20
CA ASN A 4 9.13 3.35 -20.97
C ASN A 4 7.79 2.61 -20.84
N ILE A 5 7.04 2.47 -21.94
CA ILE A 5 5.79 1.70 -21.96
C ILE A 5 6.07 0.26 -21.56
N ILE A 6 7.04 -0.39 -22.20
CA ILE A 6 7.38 -1.79 -21.93
C ILE A 6 7.82 -1.97 -20.47
N ASN A 7 8.74 -1.14 -20.00
CA ASN A 7 9.30 -1.26 -18.65
C ASN A 7 8.26 -0.92 -17.57
N HIS A 8 7.47 0.12 -17.78
CA HIS A 8 6.38 0.46 -16.85
C HIS A 8 5.33 -0.65 -16.78
N THR A 9 4.91 -1.21 -17.93
CA THR A 9 3.99 -2.35 -17.97
C THR A 9 4.56 -3.56 -17.24
N LYS A 10 5.84 -3.90 -17.46
CA LYS A 10 6.52 -4.99 -16.73
C LYS A 10 6.48 -4.76 -15.22
N ASN A 11 6.78 -3.54 -14.76
CA ASN A 11 6.75 -3.20 -13.34
C ASN A 11 5.35 -3.35 -12.74
N ILE A 12 4.30 -2.89 -13.44
CA ILE A 12 2.91 -3.08 -13.00
C ILE A 12 2.58 -4.57 -12.88
N VAL A 13 2.90 -5.36 -13.91
CA VAL A 13 2.58 -6.79 -13.92
C VAL A 13 3.33 -7.54 -12.82
N GLU A 14 4.61 -7.23 -12.61
CA GLU A 14 5.41 -7.84 -11.54
C GLU A 14 4.85 -7.49 -10.16
N HIS A 15 4.53 -6.22 -9.93
CA HIS A 15 3.89 -5.77 -8.70
C HIS A 15 2.57 -6.51 -8.46
N LYS A 16 1.70 -6.57 -9.46
CA LYS A 16 0.42 -7.29 -9.35
C LYS A 16 0.59 -8.78 -9.02
N LYS A 17 1.61 -9.45 -9.57
CA LYS A 17 1.91 -10.86 -9.21
C LYS A 17 2.23 -11.00 -7.72
N TRP A 18 3.04 -10.11 -7.17
CA TRP A 18 3.36 -10.14 -5.74
C TRP A 18 2.16 -9.78 -4.87
N VAL A 19 1.38 -8.76 -5.25
CA VAL A 19 0.12 -8.44 -4.52
C VAL A 19 -0.81 -9.63 -4.53
N PHE A 20 -1.04 -10.25 -5.69
CA PHE A 20 -1.91 -11.43 -5.80
C PHE A 20 -1.40 -12.59 -4.93
N HIS A 21 -0.08 -12.85 -4.93
CA HIS A 21 0.52 -13.87 -4.07
C HIS A 21 0.20 -13.65 -2.60
N TYR A 22 0.38 -12.42 -2.09
CA TYR A 22 0.09 -12.10 -0.69
C TYR A 22 -1.42 -12.06 -0.41
N ALA A 23 -2.22 -11.57 -1.34
CA ALA A 23 -3.68 -11.53 -1.23
C ALA A 23 -4.30 -12.94 -1.16
N CYS A 24 -3.75 -13.92 -1.91
CA CYS A 24 -4.14 -15.32 -1.77
C CYS A 24 -3.86 -15.84 -0.35
N LYS A 25 -2.70 -15.54 0.23
CA LYS A 25 -2.39 -15.90 1.62
C LYS A 25 -3.32 -15.22 2.62
N ALA A 26 -3.67 -13.97 2.37
CA ALA A 26 -4.55 -13.17 3.22
C ALA A 26 -6.05 -13.50 3.07
N GLY A 27 -6.43 -14.42 2.17
CA GLY A 27 -7.83 -14.81 1.93
C GLY A 27 -8.65 -13.77 1.16
N ILE A 28 -8.01 -12.85 0.44
CA ILE A 28 -8.64 -11.81 -0.39
C ILE A 28 -8.21 -11.89 -1.87
N PRO A 29 -8.25 -13.06 -2.53
CA PRO A 29 -7.68 -13.25 -3.87
C PRO A 29 -8.36 -12.37 -4.94
N ILE A 30 -9.65 -12.11 -4.83
CA ILE A 30 -10.38 -11.26 -5.80
C ILE A 30 -9.85 -9.81 -5.74
N GLN A 31 -9.63 -9.26 -4.54
CA GLN A 31 -9.03 -7.93 -4.39
C GLN A 31 -7.60 -7.90 -4.96
N GLY A 32 -6.80 -8.93 -4.68
CA GLY A 32 -5.47 -9.05 -5.27
C GLY A 32 -5.47 -9.13 -6.80
N LEU A 33 -6.47 -9.78 -7.41
CA LEU A 33 -6.62 -9.86 -8.87
C LEU A 33 -7.02 -8.49 -9.45
N THR A 34 -7.90 -7.75 -8.79
CA THR A 34 -8.39 -6.44 -9.24
C THR A 34 -7.53 -5.27 -8.77
N HIS A 35 -6.53 -5.54 -7.92
CA HIS A 35 -5.62 -4.52 -7.38
C HIS A 35 -5.05 -3.63 -8.48
N ASP A 36 -5.14 -2.32 -8.29
CA ASP A 36 -4.52 -1.31 -9.13
C ASP A 36 -4.85 -1.41 -10.64
N LEU A 37 -6.02 -1.91 -11.01
CA LEU A 37 -6.44 -1.88 -12.42
C LEU A 37 -6.51 -0.45 -12.97
N SER A 38 -6.72 0.54 -12.11
CA SER A 38 -6.70 1.96 -12.47
C SER A 38 -5.38 2.41 -13.11
N LYS A 39 -4.25 1.73 -12.82
CA LYS A 39 -2.93 2.00 -13.42
C LYS A 39 -2.91 1.87 -14.95
N PHE A 40 -3.87 1.14 -15.51
CA PHE A 40 -4.06 1.03 -16.97
C PHE A 40 -5.03 2.07 -17.54
N SER A 41 -5.61 2.93 -16.71
CA SER A 41 -6.40 4.06 -17.20
C SER A 41 -5.51 5.07 -17.95
N PRO A 42 -6.04 5.78 -18.95
CA PRO A 42 -5.26 6.82 -19.65
C PRO A 42 -4.66 7.86 -18.70
N THR A 43 -5.40 8.26 -17.67
CA THR A 43 -4.96 9.25 -16.67
C THR A 43 -3.69 8.83 -15.95
N GLU A 44 -3.63 7.57 -15.49
CA GLU A 44 -2.47 7.09 -14.75
C GLU A 44 -1.36 6.63 -15.69
N PHE A 45 -1.70 5.88 -16.73
CA PHE A 45 -0.71 5.24 -17.61
C PHE A 45 0.11 6.24 -18.42
N ILE A 46 -0.55 7.26 -19.03
CA ILE A 46 0.13 8.26 -19.87
C ILE A 46 1.09 9.09 -19.01
N GLU A 47 0.63 9.57 -17.86
CA GLU A 47 1.47 10.34 -16.94
C GLU A 47 2.66 9.47 -16.47
N ALA A 48 2.40 8.21 -16.09
CA ALA A 48 3.44 7.33 -15.59
C ALA A 48 4.55 7.06 -16.64
N ILE A 49 4.22 6.86 -17.92
CA ILE A 49 5.25 6.66 -18.96
C ILE A 49 6.04 7.93 -19.28
N GLN A 50 5.45 9.12 -19.10
CA GLN A 50 6.14 10.39 -19.30
C GLN A 50 7.22 10.63 -18.25
N TYR A 51 6.94 10.26 -16.99
CA TYR A 51 7.85 10.45 -15.84
C TYR A 51 8.55 9.18 -15.41
N TYR A 52 8.51 8.14 -16.25
CA TYR A 52 9.16 6.86 -15.94
C TYR A 52 10.68 7.01 -15.80
N LYS A 53 11.19 6.59 -14.66
CA LYS A 53 12.62 6.37 -14.39
C LYS A 53 12.79 5.03 -13.68
N GLU A 54 13.83 4.30 -14.03
CA GLU A 54 14.13 3.04 -13.36
C GLU A 54 14.40 3.25 -11.86
N GLY A 55 13.83 2.39 -11.03
CA GLY A 55 14.01 2.44 -9.58
C GLY A 55 13.24 3.55 -8.85
N ILE A 56 12.51 4.40 -9.58
CA ILE A 56 11.73 5.49 -8.99
C ILE A 56 10.26 5.38 -9.40
N SER A 57 9.36 5.60 -8.45
CA SER A 57 7.93 5.69 -8.78
C SER A 57 7.67 6.88 -9.72
N PRO A 58 7.06 6.67 -10.90
CA PRO A 58 6.74 7.75 -11.83
C PRO A 58 5.90 8.87 -11.21
N LEU A 59 4.96 8.51 -10.33
CA LEU A 59 4.09 9.47 -9.64
C LEU A 59 4.88 10.36 -8.66
N LYS A 60 5.90 9.79 -7.99
CA LYS A 60 6.83 10.57 -7.14
C LYS A 60 7.69 11.49 -7.99
N GLU A 61 8.19 11.00 -9.13
CA GLU A 61 9.01 11.81 -10.03
C GLU A 61 8.20 12.98 -10.61
N ASN A 62 6.96 12.75 -11.04
CA ASN A 62 6.10 13.85 -11.49
C ASN A 62 5.88 14.89 -10.38
N LYS A 63 5.56 14.45 -9.14
CA LYS A 63 5.45 15.40 -8.00
C LYS A 63 6.73 16.18 -7.75
N ARG A 64 7.90 15.57 -7.91
CA ARG A 64 9.19 16.24 -7.74
C ARG A 64 9.40 17.33 -8.81
N VAL A 65 8.96 17.08 -10.05
CA VAL A 65 9.15 18.01 -11.18
C VAL A 65 8.11 19.12 -11.18
N ASN A 66 6.84 18.78 -10.98
CA ASN A 66 5.71 19.68 -11.20
C ASN A 66 5.01 20.12 -9.89
N GLY A 67 5.42 19.60 -8.73
CA GLY A 67 4.76 19.87 -7.46
C GLY A 67 3.49 19.07 -7.20
N TYR A 68 2.91 18.44 -8.21
CA TYR A 68 1.69 17.62 -8.12
C TYR A 68 1.71 16.45 -9.12
N SER A 69 0.74 15.53 -9.02
CA SER A 69 0.51 14.44 -9.95
C SER A 69 -0.98 14.14 -10.02
N LEU A 70 -1.59 14.30 -11.18
CA LEU A 70 -2.99 13.94 -11.42
C LEU A 70 -3.19 12.42 -11.38
N ALA A 71 -2.22 11.66 -11.88
CA ALA A 71 -2.21 10.21 -11.79
C ALA A 71 -2.21 9.75 -10.31
N LYS A 72 -1.41 10.38 -9.43
CA LYS A 72 -1.43 10.06 -7.99
C LYS A 72 -2.78 10.36 -7.37
N LEU A 73 -3.37 11.50 -7.68
CA LEU A 73 -4.69 11.88 -7.18
C LEU A 73 -5.76 10.87 -7.65
N HIS A 74 -5.80 10.57 -8.95
CA HIS A 74 -6.70 9.57 -9.52
C HIS A 74 -6.50 8.21 -8.85
N HIS A 75 -5.26 7.75 -8.73
CA HIS A 75 -4.89 6.48 -8.13
C HIS A 75 -5.40 6.33 -6.70
N CYS A 76 -5.12 7.32 -5.84
CA CYS A 76 -5.54 7.28 -4.45
C CYS A 76 -7.08 7.34 -4.28
N HIS A 77 -7.80 8.02 -5.17
CA HIS A 77 -9.25 8.13 -5.09
C HIS A 77 -10.00 6.95 -5.75
N HIS A 78 -9.33 6.12 -6.55
CA HIS A 78 -9.94 4.93 -7.17
C HIS A 78 -9.60 3.64 -6.46
N ASN A 79 -8.56 3.62 -5.63
CA ASN A 79 -8.06 2.41 -4.98
C ASN A 79 -8.23 2.50 -3.45
N LYS A 80 -9.21 1.75 -2.94
CA LYS A 80 -9.62 1.79 -1.53
C LYS A 80 -8.58 1.24 -0.55
N HIS A 81 -7.53 0.56 -1.01
CA HIS A 81 -6.41 0.17 -0.15
C HIS A 81 -5.48 1.35 0.17
N HIS A 82 -5.59 2.47 -0.54
CA HIS A 82 -4.87 3.69 -0.18
C HIS A 82 -5.53 4.42 0.99
N TYR A 83 -4.75 4.78 2.01
CA TYR A 83 -5.28 5.50 3.17
C TYR A 83 -5.75 6.91 2.81
N GLU A 84 -5.25 7.50 1.74
CA GLU A 84 -5.69 8.79 1.20
C GLU A 84 -7.16 8.76 0.73
N TYR A 85 -7.70 7.59 0.38
CA TYR A 85 -9.12 7.41 0.08
C TYR A 85 -10.01 7.62 1.32
N TRP A 86 -9.50 7.27 2.50
CA TRP A 86 -10.23 7.27 3.76
C TRP A 86 -9.99 8.57 4.53
N GLN A 87 -10.39 9.70 3.91
CA GLN A 87 -10.34 11.02 4.52
C GLN A 87 -11.74 11.64 4.50
N ASP A 88 -12.08 12.36 5.55
CA ASP A 88 -13.31 13.15 5.66
C ASP A 88 -12.97 14.58 6.09
N GLU A 89 -13.97 15.47 6.16
CA GLU A 89 -13.80 16.85 6.62
C GLU A 89 -12.68 17.62 5.88
N PHE A 90 -12.63 17.53 4.55
CA PHE A 90 -11.59 18.17 3.73
C PHE A 90 -11.49 19.68 3.94
N ASP A 91 -12.60 20.35 4.23
CA ASP A 91 -12.70 21.77 4.57
C ASP A 91 -12.00 22.14 5.89
N LYS A 92 -11.73 21.16 6.74
CA LYS A 92 -11.04 21.29 8.04
C LYS A 92 -9.64 20.68 8.05
N GLY A 93 -9.05 20.44 6.87
CA GLY A 93 -7.72 19.86 6.74
C GLY A 93 -7.68 18.34 6.67
N GLY A 94 -8.84 17.70 6.59
CA GLY A 94 -8.97 16.24 6.50
C GLY A 94 -8.99 15.55 7.87
N LYS A 95 -9.83 14.51 7.96
CA LYS A 95 -9.93 13.64 9.13
C LYS A 95 -9.77 12.19 8.67
N PRO A 96 -8.73 11.46 9.13
CA PRO A 96 -8.57 10.08 8.73
C PRO A 96 -9.68 9.19 9.30
N LEU A 97 -10.28 8.38 8.43
CA LEU A 97 -11.28 7.38 8.79
C LEU A 97 -10.63 6.01 9.00
N ILE A 98 -11.31 5.15 9.75
CA ILE A 98 -10.88 3.76 9.94
C ILE A 98 -11.09 3.01 8.60
N MET A 99 -10.01 2.52 8.04
CA MET A 99 -10.03 1.69 6.84
C MET A 99 -10.65 0.32 7.14
N PRO A 100 -11.66 -0.16 6.39
CA PRO A 100 -12.22 -1.49 6.60
C PRO A 100 -11.18 -2.60 6.44
N PHE A 101 -11.36 -3.68 7.19
CA PHE A 101 -10.42 -4.79 7.33
C PHE A 101 -9.81 -5.29 6.01
N ASN A 102 -10.64 -5.57 5.00
CA ASN A 102 -10.15 -6.11 3.73
C ASN A 102 -9.23 -5.15 2.98
N TYR A 103 -9.49 -3.84 3.09
CA TYR A 103 -8.62 -2.82 2.46
C TYR A 103 -7.33 -2.59 3.26
N ALA A 104 -7.38 -2.71 4.59
CA ALA A 104 -6.17 -2.72 5.41
C ALA A 104 -5.28 -3.94 5.11
N LEU A 105 -5.86 -5.12 4.87
CA LEU A 105 -5.13 -6.30 4.39
C LEU A 105 -4.53 -6.10 3.00
N GLU A 106 -5.30 -5.51 2.08
CA GLU A 106 -4.82 -5.21 0.73
C GLU A 106 -3.65 -4.22 0.77
N LEU A 107 -3.69 -3.21 1.65
CA LEU A 107 -2.58 -2.28 1.85
C LEU A 107 -1.32 -2.99 2.37
N ILE A 108 -1.46 -3.98 3.27
CA ILE A 108 -0.31 -4.81 3.70
C ILE A 108 0.27 -5.58 2.51
N CYS A 109 -0.58 -6.18 1.68
CA CYS A 109 -0.14 -6.91 0.48
C CYS A 109 0.57 -5.99 -0.52
N ASP A 110 0.06 -4.77 -0.70
CA ASP A 110 0.66 -3.73 -1.55
C ASP A 110 2.06 -3.33 -1.06
N TYR A 111 2.22 -3.04 0.24
CA TYR A 111 3.52 -2.68 0.80
C TYR A 111 4.54 -3.83 0.66
N LEU A 112 4.16 -5.07 0.98
CA LEU A 112 5.04 -6.23 0.81
C LEU A 112 5.46 -6.43 -0.66
N ALA A 113 4.52 -6.24 -1.59
CA ALA A 113 4.80 -6.33 -3.02
C ALA A 113 5.74 -5.21 -3.49
N ALA A 114 5.51 -3.99 -3.03
CA ALA A 114 6.40 -2.85 -3.31
C ALA A 114 7.81 -3.10 -2.75
N GLY A 115 7.90 -3.60 -1.51
CA GLY A 115 9.19 -3.98 -0.92
C GLY A 115 9.96 -4.99 -1.76
N ARG A 116 9.28 -6.02 -2.31
CA ARG A 116 9.90 -7.00 -3.24
C ARG A 116 10.49 -6.35 -4.48
N ILE A 117 9.79 -5.35 -5.05
CA ILE A 117 10.23 -4.64 -6.25
C ILE A 117 11.41 -3.70 -5.96
N TYR A 118 11.34 -2.97 -4.85
CA TYR A 118 12.34 -1.92 -4.55
C TYR A 118 13.59 -2.47 -3.87
N PHE A 119 13.45 -3.42 -2.96
CA PHE A 119 14.59 -4.02 -2.25
C PHE A 119 15.20 -5.21 -2.99
N LYS A 120 14.47 -5.84 -3.92
CA LYS A 120 14.96 -6.98 -4.71
C LYS A 120 15.58 -8.08 -3.83
N ASP A 121 16.87 -8.38 -4.05
CA ASP A 121 17.61 -9.41 -3.28
C ASP A 121 17.82 -9.03 -1.82
N ASP A 122 17.80 -7.73 -1.48
CA ASP A 122 17.90 -7.24 -0.10
C ASP A 122 16.56 -7.30 0.66
N PHE A 123 15.48 -7.73 0.01
CA PHE A 123 14.18 -7.83 0.65
C PHE A 123 14.21 -8.85 1.80
N SER A 124 13.79 -8.39 2.97
CA SER A 124 13.36 -9.24 4.07
C SER A 124 12.20 -8.58 4.81
N TYR A 125 11.43 -9.35 5.57
CA TYR A 125 10.33 -8.77 6.35
C TYR A 125 10.84 -7.81 7.43
N LYS A 126 12.09 -7.98 7.90
CA LYS A 126 12.75 -7.01 8.80
C LYS A 126 13.07 -5.69 8.11
N VAL A 127 13.54 -5.74 6.86
CA VAL A 127 13.80 -4.53 6.05
C VAL A 127 12.50 -3.79 5.78
N GLU A 128 11.44 -4.51 5.41
CA GLU A 128 10.11 -3.94 5.17
C GLU A 128 9.52 -3.30 6.44
N TYR A 129 9.64 -3.97 7.59
CA TYR A 129 9.19 -3.42 8.87
C TYR A 129 9.94 -2.14 9.25
N LYS A 130 11.27 -2.13 9.10
CA LYS A 130 12.09 -0.94 9.34
C LYS A 130 11.66 0.21 8.43
N TRP A 131 11.49 -0.05 7.13
CA TRP A 131 11.00 0.94 6.18
C TRP A 131 9.62 1.48 6.58
N PHE A 132 8.69 0.60 6.97
CA PHE A 132 7.36 1.00 7.43
C PHE A 132 7.43 1.92 8.66
N LEU A 133 8.24 1.57 9.65
CA LEU A 133 8.42 2.41 10.85
C LEU A 133 8.94 3.80 10.48
N GLU A 134 9.96 3.88 9.64
CA GLU A 134 10.59 5.15 9.27
C GLU A 134 9.70 6.04 8.39
N HIS A 135 9.01 5.44 7.42
CA HIS A 135 8.33 6.22 6.38
C HIS A 135 6.81 6.35 6.60
N LYS A 136 6.22 5.51 7.45
CA LYS A 136 4.78 5.51 7.72
C LYS A 136 4.47 5.74 9.18
N TYR A 137 4.87 4.84 10.07
CA TYR A 137 4.44 4.85 11.47
C TYR A 137 4.95 6.09 12.22
N ASN A 138 6.24 6.42 12.13
CA ASN A 138 6.86 7.57 12.79
C ASN A 138 6.73 8.88 11.98
N ASN A 139 6.13 8.85 10.81
CA ASN A 139 5.99 10.02 9.95
C ASN A 139 4.69 10.77 10.25
N LYS A 140 4.79 11.88 10.99
CA LYS A 140 3.67 12.73 11.37
C LYS A 140 2.89 13.36 10.20
N SER A 141 3.44 13.33 8.99
CA SER A 141 2.77 13.84 7.77
C SER A 141 1.84 12.79 7.13
N ILE A 142 1.77 11.58 7.67
CA ILE A 142 0.90 10.52 7.16
C ILE A 142 -0.50 10.68 7.77
N ALA A 143 -1.47 11.00 6.94
CA ALA A 143 -2.87 11.15 7.33
C ALA A 143 -3.59 9.79 7.31
N MET A 144 -3.05 8.80 8.01
CA MET A 144 -3.68 7.49 8.22
C MET A 144 -4.23 7.43 9.64
N HIS A 145 -5.40 6.79 9.81
CA HIS A 145 -6.00 6.64 11.14
C HIS A 145 -5.04 5.89 12.09
N PRO A 146 -4.82 6.38 13.34
CA PRO A 146 -3.83 5.81 14.26
C PRO A 146 -4.03 4.30 14.52
N LEU A 147 -5.28 3.83 14.62
CA LEU A 147 -5.58 2.41 14.83
C LEU A 147 -5.21 1.54 13.62
N ILE A 148 -5.28 2.08 12.41
CA ILE A 148 -4.82 1.38 11.20
C ILE A 148 -3.30 1.34 11.19
N LEU A 149 -2.62 2.42 11.54
CA LEU A 149 -1.16 2.42 11.69
C LEU A 149 -0.70 1.38 12.71
N GLU A 150 -1.40 1.26 13.86
CA GLU A 150 -1.08 0.26 14.88
C GLU A 150 -1.31 -1.16 14.38
N PHE A 151 -2.44 -1.42 13.70
CA PHE A 151 -2.70 -2.73 13.08
C PHE A 151 -1.61 -3.13 12.08
N LEU A 152 -1.21 -2.21 11.19
CA LEU A 152 -0.14 -2.47 10.24
C LEU A 152 1.20 -2.72 10.95
N LYS A 153 1.51 -1.93 11.97
CA LYS A 153 2.73 -2.10 12.77
C LYS A 153 2.81 -3.49 13.40
N GLU A 154 1.74 -3.94 14.05
CA GLU A 154 1.69 -5.28 14.65
C GLU A 154 1.87 -6.37 13.59
N MET A 155 1.19 -6.26 12.44
CA MET A 155 1.31 -7.22 11.35
C MET A 155 2.75 -7.28 10.80
N PHE A 156 3.38 -6.13 10.53
CA PHE A 156 4.76 -6.08 10.06
C PHE A 156 5.77 -6.55 11.12
N SER A 157 5.53 -6.26 12.40
CA SER A 157 6.34 -6.73 13.52
C SER A 157 6.35 -8.27 13.59
N LEU A 158 5.17 -8.90 13.54
CA LEU A 158 5.04 -10.35 13.53
C LEU A 158 5.73 -10.98 12.31
N MET A 159 5.55 -10.39 11.12
CA MET A 159 6.23 -10.89 9.92
C MET A 159 7.77 -10.74 10.01
N ALA A 160 8.25 -9.67 10.62
CA ALA A 160 9.68 -9.45 10.85
C ALA A 160 10.27 -10.41 11.87
N GLU A 161 9.56 -10.70 12.97
CA GLU A 161 9.95 -11.64 14.01
C GLU A 161 10.15 -13.05 13.44
N TYR A 162 9.16 -13.56 12.71
CA TYR A 162 9.21 -14.90 12.11
C TYR A 162 9.90 -14.95 10.74
N ASN A 163 10.35 -13.80 10.24
CA ASN A 163 10.87 -13.61 8.88
C ASN A 163 10.00 -14.29 7.80
N SER A 164 8.68 -14.16 7.92
CA SER A 164 7.71 -14.88 7.11
C SER A 164 6.38 -14.14 7.01
N SER A 165 5.73 -14.24 5.82
CA SER A 165 4.33 -13.83 5.64
C SER A 165 3.32 -14.93 6.02
N LYS A 166 3.74 -16.03 6.65
CA LYS A 166 2.84 -17.14 7.00
C LYS A 166 1.68 -16.70 7.88
N ILE A 167 1.90 -15.69 8.73
CA ILE A 167 0.84 -15.13 9.59
C ILE A 167 -0.40 -14.69 8.79
N LEU A 168 -0.26 -14.26 7.54
CA LEU A 168 -1.38 -13.90 6.68
C LEU A 168 -2.35 -15.07 6.42
N THR A 169 -1.91 -16.33 6.58
CA THR A 169 -2.77 -17.52 6.39
C THR A 169 -3.64 -17.84 7.60
N ASP A 170 -3.35 -17.26 8.77
CA ASP A 170 -4.23 -17.38 9.93
C ASP A 170 -5.27 -16.25 9.91
N HIS A 171 -6.27 -16.41 9.04
CA HIS A 171 -7.31 -15.41 8.81
C HIS A 171 -8.10 -15.09 10.09
N HIS A 172 -8.30 -16.06 10.97
CA HIS A 172 -8.99 -15.85 12.25
C HIS A 172 -8.18 -14.99 13.21
N PHE A 173 -6.89 -15.27 13.34
CA PHE A 173 -6.00 -14.48 14.16
C PHE A 173 -5.92 -13.05 13.63
N VAL A 174 -5.65 -12.87 12.34
CA VAL A 174 -5.50 -11.54 11.72
C VAL A 174 -6.78 -10.71 11.86
N LYS A 175 -7.95 -11.35 11.68
CA LYS A 175 -9.25 -10.67 11.89
C LYS A 175 -9.47 -10.26 13.34
N ARG A 176 -9.13 -11.13 14.32
CA ARG A 176 -9.24 -10.80 15.74
C ARG A 176 -8.29 -9.67 16.13
N LEU A 177 -7.05 -9.69 15.64
CA LEU A 177 -6.08 -8.64 15.89
C LEU A 177 -6.61 -7.28 15.40
N TYR A 178 -7.10 -7.23 14.15
CA TYR A 178 -7.72 -6.00 13.62
C TYR A 178 -8.88 -5.55 14.50
N THR A 179 -9.81 -6.45 14.82
CA THR A 179 -11.01 -6.13 15.62
C THR A 179 -10.66 -5.67 17.02
N SER A 180 -9.68 -6.29 17.68
CA SER A 180 -9.24 -5.89 19.02
C SER A 180 -8.64 -4.48 19.04
N ILE A 181 -7.85 -4.14 18.00
CA ILE A 181 -7.25 -2.79 17.89
C ILE A 181 -8.32 -1.74 17.58
N VAL A 182 -9.23 -2.03 16.63
CA VAL A 182 -10.22 -1.07 16.17
C VAL A 182 -11.35 -0.85 17.18
N ASN A 183 -11.74 -1.88 17.95
CA ASN A 183 -12.81 -1.77 18.94
C ASN A 183 -12.35 -1.15 20.28
N ASN A 184 -11.05 -1.00 20.52
CA ASN A 184 -10.54 -0.32 21.73
C ASN A 184 -10.83 1.20 21.78
N ILE A 185 -11.70 1.71 20.89
CA ILE A 185 -12.15 3.13 20.89
C ILE A 185 -13.07 3.46 22.11
N GLY A 186 -13.56 2.46 22.83
CA GLY A 186 -14.59 2.65 23.88
C GLY A 186 -14.06 3.01 25.27
N GLU A 187 -12.76 3.11 25.50
CA GLU A 187 -12.17 3.29 26.84
C GLU A 187 -11.24 4.52 26.97
N GLN A 188 -11.35 5.51 26.07
CA GLN A 188 -10.62 6.80 26.25
C GLN A 188 -11.57 7.96 26.22
#